data_12ffb386fe575603f1649bda940ac29f
#
_entry.id   12ffb386fe575603f1649bda940ac29f
#
_cell.length_a   1.000
_cell.length_b   1.000
_cell.length_c   1.000
_cell.angle_alpha   90.00
_cell.angle_beta   90.00
_cell.angle_gamma   90.00
#
_symmetry.space_group_name_H-M   'P 1'
#
loop_
_entity.id
_entity.type
_entity.pdbx_description
1 polymer ?
#
loop_
_entity_poly.entity_id
_entity_poly.type
_entity_poly.pdbx_seq_one_letter_code
_entity_poly.pdbx_strand_id
1 'polypeptide(L)'
;EKGRDLWMAFVNLEKAFDRVPREVLWWALRSAGVEECIVNVIRSMYCDASTSVKLQGCESSEFGVKVGVHQGSVLSPLLFVIVLNELSKKFRVGLPWELLYADDLALIAETEEELVEKIKRWKDGMEKKGLRVNVAKTKVIRCQKKKGVQVEEASKDPCGVCNKRVGRNSIICRSCGKWVHHRCSGVKGKLRENIDFKCQVCVAGRQNRMDEKRELVLGPESTLEIVDKFCYLGDMIGAGGGVVEAITARIKCAWAKFRELEPILASRGASLRTKGKIFRTCVQSVMVYGSETWAMRMEDTNRLERTERLMVRWMCGVTLKDGKLSQELLDRMGIESVADVMRKCRLRWFGHLERMSADNWVSACREIKVEGSRGRGRGRKMWKECVVDDMKKLGLSRESAQDRAGWRRAIAGKPSDPRKRGKVDVKRK
;
A
#
# COMPACT_ATOMS: atom_id res chain seq x y z
N GLU A 1 -16.37 4.25 0.66
CA GLU A 1 -17.46 4.07 1.65
C GLU A 1 -18.74 4.77 1.24
N LYS A 2 -18.68 5.93 0.64
CA LYS A 2 -19.82 6.77 0.25
C LYS A 2 -20.37 6.47 -1.15
N GLY A 3 -19.76 5.53 -1.87
CA GLY A 3 -20.22 5.06 -3.17
C GLY A 3 -20.13 6.10 -4.28
N ARG A 4 -19.22 7.05 -4.16
CA ARG A 4 -18.84 7.97 -5.25
C ARG A 4 -17.70 7.37 -6.06
N ASP A 5 -17.65 7.70 -7.33
CA ASP A 5 -16.49 7.40 -8.17
C ASP A 5 -15.33 8.31 -7.74
N LEU A 6 -14.12 7.80 -7.86
CA LEU A 6 -12.91 8.54 -7.52
C LEU A 6 -11.82 8.20 -8.56
N TRP A 7 -11.17 9.23 -9.05
CA TRP A 7 -10.07 9.13 -9.97
C TRP A 7 -8.77 9.56 -9.28
N MET A 8 -7.71 8.80 -9.48
CA MET A 8 -6.39 9.09 -8.93
C MET A 8 -5.35 8.94 -10.01
N ALA A 9 -4.52 9.97 -10.23
CA ALA A 9 -3.35 9.89 -11.08
C ALA A 9 -2.08 9.91 -10.24
N PHE A 10 -1.18 8.97 -10.50
CA PHE A 10 0.15 8.92 -9.91
C PHE A 10 1.13 9.42 -10.96
N VAL A 11 1.52 10.67 -10.78
CA VAL A 11 2.37 11.40 -11.73
C VAL A 11 3.83 11.16 -11.38
N ASN A 12 4.60 10.73 -12.38
CA ASN A 12 6.03 10.50 -12.25
C ASN A 12 6.80 11.55 -13.06
N LEU A 13 7.90 12.06 -12.52
CA LEU A 13 8.77 13.01 -13.20
C LEU A 13 9.94 12.28 -13.86
N GLU A 14 10.35 12.75 -15.03
CA GLU A 14 11.52 12.20 -15.74
C GLU A 14 12.82 12.65 -15.12
N LYS A 15 13.57 11.69 -14.53
CA LYS A 15 14.90 11.96 -13.95
C LYS A 15 14.90 13.27 -13.13
N ALA A 16 13.95 13.37 -12.20
CA ALA A 16 13.62 14.59 -11.49
C ALA A 16 14.86 15.30 -10.91
N PHE A 17 15.72 14.56 -10.23
CA PHE A 17 16.96 15.08 -9.63
C PHE A 17 17.97 15.56 -10.68
N ASP A 18 18.07 14.88 -11.82
CA ASP A 18 19.06 15.18 -12.86
C ASP A 18 18.63 16.34 -13.77
N ARG A 19 17.33 16.68 -13.77
CA ARG A 19 16.76 17.67 -14.70
C ARG A 19 16.42 19.02 -14.10
N VAL A 20 16.57 19.21 -12.78
CA VAL A 20 16.31 20.51 -12.15
C VAL A 20 17.25 21.57 -12.72
N PRO A 21 16.76 22.62 -13.41
CA PRO A 21 17.61 23.71 -13.84
C PRO A 21 18.14 24.45 -12.61
N ARG A 22 19.45 24.72 -12.59
CA ARG A 22 20.08 25.36 -11.42
C ARG A 22 19.52 26.77 -11.15
N GLU A 23 19.16 27.52 -12.19
CA GLU A 23 18.51 28.81 -12.03
C GLU A 23 17.15 28.71 -11.32
N VAL A 24 16.40 27.65 -11.58
CA VAL A 24 15.14 27.36 -10.86
C VAL A 24 15.44 27.02 -9.40
N LEU A 25 16.53 26.32 -9.12
CA LEU A 25 16.96 26.01 -7.75
C LEU A 25 17.29 27.30 -6.98
N TRP A 26 18.09 28.21 -7.56
CA TRP A 26 18.41 29.49 -6.91
C TRP A 26 17.19 30.36 -6.70
N TRP A 27 16.32 30.41 -7.68
CA TRP A 27 15.04 31.09 -7.55
C TRP A 27 14.19 30.49 -6.41
N ALA A 28 14.08 29.17 -6.33
CA ALA A 28 13.27 28.50 -5.32
C ALA A 28 13.79 28.72 -3.89
N LEU A 29 15.12 28.69 -3.69
CA LEU A 29 15.74 29.00 -2.40
C LEU A 29 15.41 30.42 -1.93
N ARG A 30 15.54 31.42 -2.82
CA ARG A 30 15.19 32.81 -2.50
C ARG A 30 13.69 32.96 -2.22
N SER A 31 12.84 32.31 -3.02
CA SER A 31 11.39 32.31 -2.84
C SER A 31 10.96 31.68 -1.51
N ALA A 32 11.73 30.69 -1.03
CA ALA A 32 11.52 30.07 0.28
C ALA A 32 12.07 30.90 1.45
N GLY A 33 12.68 32.07 1.20
CA GLY A 33 13.22 32.96 2.23
C GLY A 33 14.61 32.56 2.75
N VAL A 34 15.37 31.75 2.00
CA VAL A 34 16.74 31.40 2.36
C VAL A 34 17.64 32.62 2.16
N GLU A 35 18.44 32.94 3.15
CA GLU A 35 19.37 34.09 3.13
C GLU A 35 20.36 33.97 1.96
N GLU A 36 20.68 35.09 1.30
CA GLU A 36 21.52 35.14 0.10
C GLU A 36 22.94 34.59 0.35
N CYS A 37 23.48 34.73 1.56
CA CYS A 37 24.78 34.15 1.94
C CYS A 37 24.73 32.62 1.85
N ILE A 38 23.64 31.96 2.28
CA ILE A 38 23.45 30.52 2.21
C ILE A 38 23.24 30.09 0.74
N VAL A 39 22.44 30.85 -0.02
CA VAL A 39 22.25 30.60 -1.46
C VAL A 39 23.59 30.62 -2.18
N ASN A 40 24.48 31.58 -1.89
CA ASN A 40 25.79 31.68 -2.49
C ASN A 40 26.73 30.54 -2.08
N VAL A 41 26.69 30.09 -0.83
CA VAL A 41 27.42 28.90 -0.37
C VAL A 41 26.96 27.67 -1.14
N ILE A 42 25.64 27.45 -1.24
CA ILE A 42 25.11 26.30 -2.01
C ILE A 42 25.50 26.45 -3.49
N ARG A 43 25.40 27.63 -4.07
CA ARG A 43 25.80 27.90 -5.46
C ARG A 43 27.27 27.58 -5.73
N SER A 44 28.16 27.91 -4.81
CA SER A 44 29.60 27.60 -4.95
C SER A 44 29.88 26.09 -4.96
N MET A 45 29.06 25.27 -4.27
CA MET A 45 29.18 23.81 -4.32
C MET A 45 28.84 23.22 -5.70
N TYR A 46 28.16 23.97 -6.55
CA TYR A 46 27.76 23.58 -7.90
C TYR A 46 28.58 24.29 -8.99
N CYS A 47 29.50 25.20 -8.61
CA CYS A 47 30.44 25.81 -9.55
C CYS A 47 31.39 24.74 -10.07
N ASP A 48 31.67 24.78 -11.37
CA ASP A 48 32.62 23.93 -12.06
C ASP A 48 32.44 22.42 -11.80
N ALA A 49 31.20 22.00 -11.48
CA ALA A 49 30.91 20.60 -11.30
C ALA A 49 31.12 19.81 -12.59
N SER A 50 32.05 18.88 -12.54
CA SER A 50 32.38 17.96 -13.65
C SER A 50 32.19 16.51 -13.23
N THR A 51 32.07 15.61 -14.19
CA THR A 51 32.01 14.16 -13.98
C THR A 51 32.67 13.42 -15.11
N SER A 52 33.14 12.17 -14.84
CA SER A 52 33.59 11.22 -15.83
C SER A 52 32.79 9.93 -15.73
N VAL A 53 32.67 9.18 -16.82
CA VAL A 53 32.02 7.87 -16.86
C VAL A 53 33.08 6.79 -16.80
N LYS A 54 32.98 5.90 -15.78
CA LYS A 54 33.86 4.73 -15.65
C LYS A 54 33.12 3.48 -16.12
N LEU A 55 33.69 2.82 -17.12
CA LEU A 55 33.33 1.49 -17.58
C LEU A 55 34.52 0.54 -17.29
N GLN A 56 34.27 -0.78 -17.29
CA GLN A 56 35.30 -1.78 -17.03
C GLN A 56 36.57 -1.52 -17.86
N GLY A 57 37.59 -0.96 -17.22
CA GLY A 57 38.88 -0.71 -17.83
C GLY A 57 39.06 0.61 -18.62
N CYS A 58 38.02 1.42 -18.75
CA CYS A 58 38.04 2.72 -19.45
C CYS A 58 37.39 3.83 -18.64
N GLU A 59 37.97 5.03 -18.70
CA GLU A 59 37.36 6.25 -18.13
C GLU A 59 37.22 7.31 -19.24
N SER A 60 36.08 7.96 -19.32
CA SER A 60 35.86 9.05 -20.27
C SER A 60 36.62 10.31 -19.85
N SER A 61 36.83 11.24 -20.78
CA SER A 61 37.22 12.62 -20.44
C SER A 61 36.20 13.25 -19.51
N GLU A 62 36.64 14.14 -18.64
CA GLU A 62 35.77 14.96 -17.82
C GLU A 62 34.88 15.87 -18.66
N PHE A 63 33.61 15.98 -18.26
CA PHE A 63 32.66 16.92 -18.86
C PHE A 63 31.86 17.65 -17.78
N GLY A 64 31.53 18.91 -18.03
CA GLY A 64 30.83 19.76 -17.08
C GLY A 64 29.34 19.41 -16.94
N VAL A 65 28.85 19.36 -15.71
CA VAL A 65 27.43 19.13 -15.38
C VAL A 65 26.77 20.48 -15.02
N LYS A 66 25.88 20.96 -15.89
CA LYS A 66 25.23 22.28 -15.75
C LYS A 66 23.80 22.24 -15.25
N VAL A 67 23.20 21.06 -15.08
CA VAL A 67 21.82 20.83 -14.64
C VAL A 67 21.76 19.78 -13.55
N GLY A 68 20.66 19.74 -12.82
CA GLY A 68 20.40 18.74 -11.79
C GLY A 68 21.05 19.05 -10.46
N VAL A 69 20.68 18.24 -9.47
CA VAL A 69 21.27 18.22 -8.13
C VAL A 69 22.17 16.99 -7.98
N HIS A 70 23.19 17.09 -7.13
CA HIS A 70 24.18 16.03 -6.95
C HIS A 70 23.54 14.79 -6.33
N GLN A 71 23.49 13.68 -7.07
CA GLN A 71 23.00 12.40 -6.52
C GLN A 71 23.94 11.91 -5.39
N GLY A 72 23.35 11.46 -4.28
CA GLY A 72 24.11 11.04 -3.10
C GLY A 72 24.50 12.15 -2.12
N SER A 73 24.30 13.43 -2.47
CA SER A 73 24.46 14.54 -1.52
C SER A 73 23.30 14.57 -0.52
N VAL A 74 23.63 14.83 0.76
CA VAL A 74 22.62 14.99 1.84
C VAL A 74 21.70 16.18 1.58
N LEU A 75 22.18 17.23 0.88
CA LEU A 75 21.38 18.43 0.57
C LEU A 75 20.41 18.22 -0.59
N SER A 76 20.70 17.34 -1.54
CA SER A 76 19.93 17.21 -2.77
C SER A 76 18.45 16.90 -2.56
N PRO A 77 18.03 15.99 -1.64
CA PRO A 77 16.64 15.77 -1.34
C PRO A 77 15.93 17.03 -0.81
N LEU A 78 16.60 17.77 0.09
CA LEU A 78 16.05 19.00 0.65
C LEU A 78 15.88 20.08 -0.44
N LEU A 79 16.91 20.30 -1.25
CA LEU A 79 16.89 21.26 -2.35
C LEU A 79 15.77 20.94 -3.34
N PHE A 80 15.60 19.65 -3.68
CA PHE A 80 14.54 19.20 -4.58
C PHE A 80 13.15 19.44 -3.97
N VAL A 81 12.94 19.14 -2.70
CA VAL A 81 11.67 19.41 -2.01
C VAL A 81 11.35 20.90 -2.00
N ILE A 82 12.33 21.78 -1.76
CA ILE A 82 12.16 23.25 -1.83
C ILE A 82 11.72 23.66 -3.23
N VAL A 83 12.40 23.17 -4.28
CA VAL A 83 12.02 23.47 -5.67
C VAL A 83 10.58 23.06 -5.95
N LEU A 84 10.20 21.81 -5.65
CA LEU A 84 8.84 21.34 -5.88
C LEU A 84 7.79 22.11 -5.08
N ASN A 85 8.11 22.45 -3.83
CA ASN A 85 7.22 23.23 -2.98
C ASN A 85 6.96 24.61 -3.58
N GLU A 86 8.02 25.35 -3.96
CA GLU A 86 7.88 26.68 -4.52
C GLU A 86 7.21 26.69 -5.91
N LEU A 87 7.54 25.72 -6.75
CA LEU A 87 6.90 25.57 -8.08
C LEU A 87 5.41 25.30 -7.95
N SER A 88 5.03 24.41 -7.03
CA SER A 88 3.65 23.96 -6.92
C SER A 88 2.72 24.95 -6.22
N LYS A 89 3.23 25.91 -5.45
CA LYS A 89 2.41 26.91 -4.75
C LYS A 89 1.37 27.60 -5.62
N LYS A 90 1.71 27.86 -6.89
CA LYS A 90 0.84 28.59 -7.82
C LYS A 90 -0.33 27.79 -8.39
N PHE A 91 -0.26 26.45 -8.35
CA PHE A 91 -1.27 25.59 -8.95
C PHE A 91 -1.82 24.51 -8.02
N ARG A 92 -1.41 24.50 -6.76
CA ARG A 92 -2.04 23.68 -5.71
C ARG A 92 -3.45 24.17 -5.44
N VAL A 93 -4.38 23.23 -5.38
CA VAL A 93 -5.77 23.47 -4.96
C VAL A 93 -5.94 23.17 -3.47
N GLY A 94 -5.07 22.35 -2.91
CA GLY A 94 -5.09 21.95 -1.51
C GLY A 94 -5.54 20.52 -1.29
N LEU A 95 -5.50 20.12 -0.01
CA LEU A 95 -5.85 18.78 0.44
C LEU A 95 -7.37 18.55 0.43
N PRO A 96 -7.83 17.33 0.18
CA PRO A 96 -7.05 16.08 -0.02
C PRO A 96 -6.74 15.77 -1.50
N TRP A 97 -6.89 16.72 -2.37
CA TRP A 97 -6.95 16.52 -3.82
C TRP A 97 -5.58 16.39 -4.48
N GLU A 98 -4.52 16.73 -3.73
CA GLU A 98 -3.14 16.68 -4.18
C GLU A 98 -2.24 16.22 -3.03
N LEU A 99 -1.47 15.15 -3.28
CA LEU A 99 -0.48 14.61 -2.34
C LEU A 99 0.88 14.64 -3.01
N LEU A 100 1.81 15.40 -2.45
CA LEU A 100 3.18 15.52 -2.94
C LEU A 100 4.15 14.99 -1.89
N TYR A 101 4.92 13.98 -2.26
CA TYR A 101 5.97 13.40 -1.45
C TYR A 101 7.24 13.22 -2.28
N ALA A 102 8.23 14.08 -2.08
CA ALA A 102 9.41 14.19 -2.94
C ALA A 102 8.99 14.33 -4.44
N ASP A 103 9.40 13.41 -5.29
CA ASP A 103 9.03 13.36 -6.71
C ASP A 103 7.70 12.62 -6.99
N ASP A 104 7.15 11.95 -5.99
CA ASP A 104 5.88 11.23 -6.11
C ASP A 104 4.69 12.18 -5.90
N LEU A 105 3.95 12.46 -6.96
CA LEU A 105 2.74 13.27 -6.94
C LEU A 105 1.51 12.40 -7.19
N ALA A 106 0.54 12.45 -6.30
CA ALA A 106 -0.78 11.88 -6.49
C ALA A 106 -1.83 12.98 -6.61
N LEU A 107 -2.58 12.98 -7.72
CA LEU A 107 -3.70 13.87 -7.98
C LEU A 107 -5.01 13.10 -7.83
N ILE A 108 -5.97 13.69 -7.15
CA ILE A 108 -7.25 13.06 -6.83
C ILE A 108 -8.38 13.96 -7.37
N ALA A 109 -9.41 13.34 -7.98
CA ALA A 109 -10.58 14.02 -8.50
C ALA A 109 -11.84 13.14 -8.39
N GLU A 110 -13.01 13.77 -8.40
CA GLU A 110 -14.28 13.04 -8.41
C GLU A 110 -14.72 12.66 -9.83
N THR A 111 -14.28 13.41 -10.86
CA THR A 111 -14.60 13.14 -12.26
C THR A 111 -13.35 12.96 -13.13
N GLU A 112 -13.55 12.39 -14.31
CA GLU A 112 -12.48 12.20 -15.31
C GLU A 112 -11.96 13.56 -15.81
N GLU A 113 -12.88 14.47 -16.11
CA GLU A 113 -12.61 15.79 -16.67
C GLU A 113 -11.79 16.63 -15.67
N GLU A 114 -12.17 16.62 -14.40
CA GLU A 114 -11.45 17.30 -13.32
C GLU A 114 -10.03 16.76 -13.17
N LEU A 115 -9.86 15.43 -13.27
CA LEU A 115 -8.53 14.83 -13.20
C LEU A 115 -7.66 15.26 -14.37
N VAL A 116 -8.20 15.24 -15.60
CA VAL A 116 -7.50 15.67 -16.81
C VAL A 116 -7.05 17.12 -16.70
N GLU A 117 -7.92 18.01 -16.21
CA GLU A 117 -7.59 19.43 -16.02
C GLU A 117 -6.46 19.59 -14.99
N LYS A 118 -6.54 18.89 -13.86
CA LYS A 118 -5.48 18.90 -12.82
C LYS A 118 -4.15 18.42 -13.39
N ILE A 119 -4.14 17.29 -14.11
CA ILE A 119 -2.92 16.76 -14.73
C ILE A 119 -2.31 17.76 -15.70
N LYS A 120 -3.11 18.37 -16.58
CA LYS A 120 -2.64 19.38 -17.54
C LYS A 120 -2.03 20.57 -16.81
N ARG A 121 -2.72 21.12 -15.80
CA ARG A 121 -2.23 22.24 -14.98
C ARG A 121 -0.87 21.94 -14.33
N TRP A 122 -0.74 20.76 -13.74
CA TRP A 122 0.52 20.32 -13.12
C TRP A 122 1.61 20.10 -14.15
N LYS A 123 1.30 19.43 -15.28
CA LYS A 123 2.23 19.20 -16.38
C LYS A 123 2.76 20.52 -16.91
N ASP A 124 1.89 21.44 -17.30
CA ASP A 124 2.26 22.74 -17.84
C ASP A 124 3.07 23.57 -16.82
N GLY A 125 2.68 23.54 -15.55
CA GLY A 125 3.39 24.23 -14.48
C GLY A 125 4.81 23.74 -14.26
N MET A 126 5.02 22.41 -14.30
CA MET A 126 6.32 21.79 -14.16
C MET A 126 7.20 21.94 -15.41
N GLU A 127 6.63 21.71 -16.60
CA GLU A 127 7.37 21.75 -17.87
C GLU A 127 7.85 23.15 -18.22
N LYS A 128 7.08 24.21 -17.91
CA LYS A 128 7.52 25.61 -18.01
C LYS A 128 8.78 25.94 -17.20
N LYS A 129 9.10 25.12 -16.23
CA LYS A 129 10.28 25.25 -15.35
C LYS A 129 11.32 24.17 -15.58
N GLY A 130 11.22 23.40 -16.65
CA GLY A 130 12.20 22.41 -17.08
C GLY A 130 12.05 21.02 -16.46
N LEU A 131 11.04 20.77 -15.61
CA LEU A 131 10.72 19.45 -15.07
C LEU A 131 9.69 18.76 -15.96
N ARG A 132 10.04 17.63 -16.57
CA ARG A 132 9.15 16.90 -17.48
C ARG A 132 8.38 15.80 -16.77
N VAL A 133 7.09 15.69 -17.12
CA VAL A 133 6.24 14.59 -16.67
C VAL A 133 6.50 13.35 -17.54
N ASN A 134 6.76 12.22 -16.90
CA ASN A 134 6.92 10.92 -17.55
C ASN A 134 5.53 10.30 -17.81
N VAL A 135 4.98 10.53 -18.99
CA VAL A 135 3.66 10.02 -19.39
C VAL A 135 3.60 8.49 -19.34
N ALA A 136 4.66 7.80 -19.79
CA ALA A 136 4.69 6.33 -19.81
C ALA A 136 4.64 5.68 -18.41
N LYS A 137 5.27 6.33 -17.41
CA LYS A 137 5.28 5.86 -16.00
C LYS A 137 4.12 6.40 -15.19
N THR A 138 3.48 7.49 -15.64
CA THR A 138 2.27 8.02 -15.00
C THR A 138 1.10 7.07 -15.20
N LYS A 139 0.41 6.72 -14.10
CA LYS A 139 -0.71 5.76 -14.13
C LYS A 139 -1.94 6.37 -13.49
N VAL A 140 -3.10 5.92 -13.93
CA VAL A 140 -4.39 6.36 -13.41
C VAL A 140 -5.11 5.16 -12.79
N ILE A 141 -5.73 5.36 -11.64
CA ILE A 141 -6.67 4.41 -11.04
C ILE A 141 -8.06 5.03 -11.04
N ARG A 142 -9.03 4.27 -11.54
CA ARG A 142 -10.45 4.61 -11.46
C ARG A 142 -11.11 3.73 -10.41
N CYS A 143 -11.51 4.34 -9.29
CA CYS A 143 -12.30 3.67 -8.25
C CYS A 143 -13.78 3.84 -8.57
N GLN A 144 -14.42 2.80 -9.11
CA GLN A 144 -15.84 2.83 -9.43
C GLN A 144 -16.68 2.28 -8.28
N LYS A 145 -17.88 2.84 -8.12
CA LYS A 145 -18.95 2.20 -7.37
C LYS A 145 -19.22 0.83 -8.01
N LYS A 146 -18.99 -0.26 -7.29
CA LYS A 146 -19.53 -1.54 -7.75
C LYS A 146 -21.03 -1.36 -7.86
N LYS A 147 -21.57 -1.29 -9.09
CA LYS A 147 -23.02 -1.41 -9.32
C LYS A 147 -23.42 -2.69 -8.60
N GLY A 148 -24.22 -2.54 -7.54
CA GLY A 148 -24.76 -3.69 -6.83
C GLY A 148 -25.46 -4.54 -7.88
N VAL A 149 -24.98 -5.75 -8.09
CA VAL A 149 -25.79 -6.77 -8.72
C VAL A 149 -27.02 -6.81 -7.83
N GLN A 150 -28.17 -6.40 -8.35
CA GLN A 150 -29.44 -6.61 -7.69
C GLN A 150 -29.53 -8.11 -7.51
N VAL A 151 -29.28 -8.56 -6.29
CA VAL A 151 -29.59 -9.93 -5.89
C VAL A 151 -31.09 -9.93 -5.74
N GLU A 152 -31.79 -10.23 -6.83
CA GLU A 152 -33.15 -10.75 -6.71
C GLU A 152 -33.06 -11.95 -5.78
N GLU A 153 -33.82 -11.93 -4.73
CA GLU A 153 -34.02 -13.05 -3.82
C GLU A 153 -34.56 -14.25 -4.63
N ALA A 154 -33.67 -15.06 -5.14
CA ALA A 154 -34.07 -16.32 -5.73
C ALA A 154 -32.94 -17.36 -5.60
N SER A 155 -33.25 -18.37 -4.82
CA SER A 155 -32.68 -19.70 -4.78
C SER A 155 -31.18 -19.83 -4.42
N LYS A 156 -30.93 -20.73 -3.48
CA LYS A 156 -29.63 -21.26 -3.12
C LYS A 156 -28.88 -21.68 -4.39
N ASP A 157 -27.78 -20.97 -4.68
CA ASP A 157 -26.79 -21.26 -5.72
C ASP A 157 -27.32 -21.38 -7.19
N PRO A 158 -27.60 -20.24 -7.87
CA PRO A 158 -27.92 -20.27 -9.29
C PRO A 158 -26.69 -20.57 -10.15
N CYS A 159 -26.87 -21.31 -11.23
CA CYS A 159 -25.83 -21.60 -12.23
C CYS A 159 -25.31 -20.31 -12.87
N GLY A 160 -23.99 -20.09 -12.83
CA GLY A 160 -23.35 -18.90 -13.39
C GLY A 160 -23.49 -18.69 -14.91
N VAL A 161 -24.10 -19.64 -15.64
CA VAL A 161 -24.32 -19.58 -17.08
C VAL A 161 -25.81 -19.45 -17.43
N CYS A 162 -26.67 -20.33 -16.89
CA CYS A 162 -28.09 -20.38 -17.25
C CYS A 162 -29.04 -19.88 -16.16
N ASN A 163 -28.52 -19.41 -15.03
CA ASN A 163 -29.23 -18.88 -13.86
C ASN A 163 -30.26 -19.81 -13.22
N LYS A 164 -30.34 -21.10 -13.61
CA LYS A 164 -31.21 -22.12 -13.02
C LYS A 164 -30.51 -22.77 -11.82
N ARG A 165 -31.28 -23.30 -10.88
CA ARG A 165 -30.77 -23.95 -9.65
C ARG A 165 -29.78 -25.06 -9.98
N VAL A 166 -28.63 -25.05 -9.28
CA VAL A 166 -27.53 -25.99 -9.44
C VAL A 166 -27.80 -27.26 -8.62
N GLY A 167 -27.58 -28.43 -9.23
CA GLY A 167 -27.68 -29.75 -8.58
C GLY A 167 -26.32 -30.38 -8.28
N ARG A 168 -26.33 -31.67 -7.86
CA ARG A 168 -25.12 -32.40 -7.44
C ARG A 168 -24.04 -32.53 -8.53
N ASN A 169 -24.40 -32.44 -9.83
CA ASN A 169 -23.46 -32.56 -10.93
C ASN A 169 -23.10 -31.14 -11.47
N SER A 170 -22.23 -30.46 -10.76
CA SER A 170 -21.83 -29.08 -11.04
C SER A 170 -20.38 -28.86 -10.68
N ILE A 171 -19.78 -27.82 -11.28
CA ILE A 171 -18.39 -27.41 -11.09
C ILE A 171 -18.31 -25.92 -10.71
N ILE A 172 -17.40 -25.56 -9.84
CA ILE A 172 -17.18 -24.17 -9.44
C ILE A 172 -16.22 -23.46 -10.41
N CYS A 173 -16.60 -22.28 -10.86
CA CYS A 173 -15.73 -21.42 -11.67
C CYS A 173 -14.67 -20.74 -10.78
N ARG A 174 -13.40 -20.96 -11.02
CA ARG A 174 -12.30 -20.35 -10.25
C ARG A 174 -12.17 -18.83 -10.45
N SER A 175 -12.71 -18.28 -11.52
CA SER A 175 -12.68 -16.84 -11.79
C SER A 175 -13.76 -16.06 -11.03
N CYS A 176 -15.01 -16.54 -10.99
CA CYS A 176 -16.14 -15.81 -10.39
C CYS A 176 -16.72 -16.49 -9.15
N GLY A 177 -16.27 -17.68 -8.79
CA GLY A 177 -16.76 -18.44 -7.63
C GLY A 177 -18.18 -18.99 -7.77
N LYS A 178 -18.83 -18.85 -8.94
CA LYS A 178 -20.19 -19.37 -9.17
C LYS A 178 -20.18 -20.84 -9.56
N TRP A 179 -21.16 -21.57 -9.09
CA TRP A 179 -21.43 -22.92 -9.52
C TRP A 179 -21.99 -22.96 -10.94
N VAL A 180 -21.59 -23.93 -11.74
CA VAL A 180 -22.04 -24.11 -13.13
C VAL A 180 -22.44 -25.59 -13.33
N HIS A 181 -23.60 -25.82 -13.93
CA HIS A 181 -23.99 -27.19 -14.26
C HIS A 181 -22.94 -27.85 -15.16
N HIS A 182 -22.73 -29.15 -15.01
CA HIS A 182 -21.86 -29.90 -15.91
C HIS A 182 -22.21 -29.65 -17.38
N ARG A 183 -23.50 -29.70 -17.75
CA ARG A 183 -23.98 -29.41 -19.12
C ARG A 183 -23.71 -27.97 -19.59
N CYS A 184 -23.64 -27.00 -18.68
CA CYS A 184 -23.36 -25.58 -18.98
C CYS A 184 -21.86 -25.26 -18.93
N SER A 185 -21.05 -26.20 -18.45
CA SER A 185 -19.60 -25.99 -18.31
C SER A 185 -18.83 -26.24 -19.62
N GLY A 186 -19.39 -27.02 -20.54
CA GLY A 186 -18.69 -27.46 -21.74
C GLY A 186 -17.63 -28.55 -21.49
N VAL A 187 -17.45 -28.99 -20.24
CA VAL A 187 -16.49 -30.03 -19.88
C VAL A 187 -17.02 -31.39 -20.36
N LYS A 188 -16.24 -32.10 -21.18
CA LYS A 188 -16.57 -33.45 -21.63
C LYS A 188 -16.09 -34.49 -20.62
N GLY A 189 -16.94 -35.48 -20.28
CA GLY A 189 -16.61 -36.57 -19.37
C GLY A 189 -16.97 -36.31 -17.91
N LYS A 190 -16.51 -37.17 -16.96
CA LYS A 190 -16.79 -37.03 -15.52
C LYS A 190 -16.04 -35.86 -14.91
N LEU A 191 -16.71 -35.04 -14.08
CA LEU A 191 -16.08 -33.96 -13.33
C LEU A 191 -15.10 -34.55 -12.29
N ARG A 192 -13.84 -34.16 -12.34
CA ARG A 192 -12.82 -34.50 -11.36
C ARG A 192 -12.64 -33.33 -10.39
N GLU A 193 -12.31 -33.59 -9.12
CA GLU A 193 -12.26 -32.58 -8.04
C GLU A 193 -11.24 -31.45 -8.25
N ASN A 194 -10.27 -31.58 -9.15
CA ASN A 194 -9.16 -30.63 -9.35
C ASN A 194 -9.10 -30.01 -10.75
N ILE A 195 -10.23 -29.86 -11.46
CA ILE A 195 -10.23 -29.17 -12.75
C ILE A 195 -10.16 -27.66 -12.56
N ASP A 196 -9.16 -27.00 -13.17
CA ASP A 196 -9.07 -25.54 -13.25
C ASP A 196 -10.08 -24.99 -14.26
N PHE A 197 -11.35 -24.90 -13.83
CA PHE A 197 -12.48 -24.55 -14.69
C PHE A 197 -12.78 -23.05 -14.64
N LYS A 198 -12.96 -22.44 -15.82
CA LYS A 198 -13.48 -21.08 -16.01
C LYS A 198 -14.76 -21.13 -16.83
N CYS A 199 -15.86 -20.54 -16.32
CA CYS A 199 -17.13 -20.56 -17.04
C CYS A 199 -17.08 -19.66 -18.29
N GLN A 200 -17.94 -20.00 -19.28
CA GLN A 200 -18.03 -19.27 -20.55
C GLN A 200 -18.30 -17.77 -20.35
N VAL A 201 -19.08 -17.38 -19.34
CA VAL A 201 -19.33 -15.97 -18.98
C VAL A 201 -18.04 -15.27 -18.52
N CYS A 202 -17.16 -15.95 -17.79
CA CYS A 202 -15.87 -15.40 -17.39
C CYS A 202 -14.85 -15.39 -18.54
N VAL A 203 -14.94 -16.34 -19.47
CA VAL A 203 -14.13 -16.36 -20.68
C VAL A 203 -14.58 -15.26 -21.63
N ALA A 204 -15.88 -15.14 -21.90
CA ALA A 204 -16.48 -14.07 -22.70
C ALA A 204 -16.34 -12.68 -22.04
N GLY A 205 -16.49 -12.60 -20.72
CA GLY A 205 -16.32 -11.35 -19.95
C GLY A 205 -14.87 -10.86 -19.90
N ARG A 206 -13.87 -11.69 -20.23
CA ARG A 206 -12.52 -11.21 -20.54
C ARG A 206 -12.46 -10.46 -21.87
N GLN A 207 -13.21 -10.89 -22.87
CA GLN A 207 -13.33 -10.19 -24.14
C GLN A 207 -14.08 -8.86 -23.96
N ASN A 208 -15.19 -8.85 -23.21
CA ASN A 208 -15.93 -7.59 -22.91
C ASN A 208 -15.24 -6.65 -21.92
N ARG A 209 -14.25 -7.13 -21.11
CA ARG A 209 -13.39 -6.25 -20.31
C ARG A 209 -12.25 -5.61 -21.10
N MET A 210 -12.02 -6.05 -22.34
CA MET A 210 -11.06 -5.39 -23.23
C MET A 210 -11.61 -4.10 -23.85
N ASP A 211 -12.95 -3.85 -23.77
CA ASP A 211 -13.60 -2.65 -24.30
C ASP A 211 -13.83 -1.55 -23.22
N GLU A 212 -13.49 -1.76 -21.96
CA GLU A 212 -13.44 -0.66 -20.99
C GLU A 212 -12.21 0.20 -21.33
N LYS A 213 -12.46 1.47 -21.65
CA LYS A 213 -11.47 2.52 -21.90
C LYS A 213 -10.33 2.43 -20.86
N ARG A 214 -9.23 1.79 -21.25
CA ARG A 214 -8.04 1.63 -20.39
C ARG A 214 -7.08 2.79 -20.49
N GLU A 215 -7.46 3.82 -21.24
CA GLU A 215 -6.63 4.99 -21.49
C GLU A 215 -7.41 6.28 -21.19
N LEU A 216 -6.76 7.17 -20.49
CA LEU A 216 -7.21 8.53 -20.23
C LEU A 216 -6.54 9.45 -21.24
N VAL A 217 -7.33 10.15 -22.07
CA VAL A 217 -6.81 11.04 -23.10
C VAL A 217 -6.50 12.41 -22.50
N LEU A 218 -5.24 12.83 -22.55
CA LEU A 218 -4.80 14.16 -22.13
C LEU A 218 -4.77 15.16 -23.28
N GLY A 219 -4.56 14.69 -24.50
CA GLY A 219 -4.44 15.48 -25.70
C GLY A 219 -4.29 14.61 -26.96
N PRO A 220 -4.10 15.19 -28.16
CA PRO A 220 -4.09 14.44 -29.42
C PRO A 220 -3.10 13.30 -29.49
N GLU A 221 -1.95 13.42 -28.81
CA GLU A 221 -0.87 12.43 -28.84
C GLU A 221 -0.50 11.91 -27.43
N SER A 222 -1.28 12.25 -26.40
CA SER A 222 -0.95 11.91 -25.02
C SER A 222 -2.06 11.14 -24.35
N THR A 223 -1.82 9.87 -24.05
CA THR A 223 -2.74 9.01 -23.29
C THR A 223 -2.06 8.48 -22.03
N LEU A 224 -2.81 8.29 -20.95
CA LEU A 224 -2.37 7.65 -19.72
C LEU A 224 -3.07 6.33 -19.54
N GLU A 225 -2.32 5.31 -19.13
CA GLU A 225 -2.86 3.99 -18.84
C GLU A 225 -3.69 4.00 -17.56
N ILE A 226 -4.93 3.48 -17.64
CA ILE A 226 -5.79 3.22 -16.48
C ILE A 226 -5.48 1.80 -15.97
N VAL A 227 -5.06 1.69 -14.72
CA VAL A 227 -4.66 0.43 -14.08
C VAL A 227 -5.59 0.05 -12.94
N ASP A 228 -5.75 -1.24 -12.70
CA ASP A 228 -6.56 -1.75 -11.57
C ASP A 228 -5.87 -1.58 -10.22
N LYS A 229 -4.53 -1.45 -10.21
CA LYS A 229 -3.71 -1.31 -9.01
C LYS A 229 -2.38 -0.64 -9.34
N PHE A 230 -1.87 0.11 -8.38
CA PHE A 230 -0.59 0.81 -8.49
C PHE A 230 0.18 0.75 -7.17
N CYS A 231 1.51 0.63 -7.25
CA CYS A 231 2.38 0.69 -6.09
C CYS A 231 2.78 2.15 -5.84
N TYR A 232 2.28 2.73 -4.75
CA TYR A 232 2.58 4.11 -4.35
C TYR A 232 3.26 4.11 -2.98
N LEU A 233 4.43 4.74 -2.88
CA LEU A 233 5.26 4.77 -1.66
C LEU A 233 5.49 3.39 -1.03
N GLY A 234 5.64 2.39 -1.90
CA GLY A 234 5.85 0.99 -1.48
C GLY A 234 4.59 0.28 -1.02
N ASP A 235 3.42 0.89 -0.93
CA ASP A 235 2.15 0.21 -0.66
C ASP A 235 1.31 0.04 -1.94
N MET A 236 0.43 -0.96 -1.96
CA MET A 236 -0.37 -1.28 -3.15
C MET A 236 -1.78 -0.73 -3.02
N ILE A 237 -2.12 0.23 -3.85
CA ILE A 237 -3.45 0.82 -3.95
C ILE A 237 -4.21 0.12 -5.07
N GLY A 238 -5.44 -0.32 -4.82
CA GLY A 238 -6.30 -0.99 -5.79
C GLY A 238 -7.60 -0.22 -6.07
N ALA A 239 -8.08 -0.26 -7.31
CA ALA A 239 -9.34 0.35 -7.75
C ALA A 239 -10.56 -0.15 -6.95
N GLY A 240 -10.51 -1.39 -6.44
CA GLY A 240 -11.54 -1.94 -5.57
C GLY A 240 -11.59 -1.32 -4.17
N GLY A 241 -10.58 -0.55 -3.79
CA GLY A 241 -10.36 -0.03 -2.44
C GLY A 241 -10.15 -1.15 -1.41
N GLY A 242 -9.79 -0.76 -0.19
CA GLY A 242 -9.46 -1.70 0.89
C GLY A 242 -7.99 -2.12 0.85
N VAL A 243 -7.64 -3.14 1.64
CA VAL A 243 -6.24 -3.51 1.92
C VAL A 243 -5.82 -4.85 1.30
N VAL A 244 -6.68 -5.47 0.49
CA VAL A 244 -6.47 -6.85 -0.03
C VAL A 244 -5.24 -6.91 -0.95
N GLU A 245 -5.09 -5.93 -1.83
CA GLU A 245 -3.96 -5.82 -2.75
C GLU A 245 -2.65 -5.56 -2.00
N ALA A 246 -2.67 -4.64 -1.03
CA ALA A 246 -1.55 -4.33 -0.15
C ALA A 246 -1.08 -5.59 0.60
N ILE A 247 -1.99 -6.29 1.29
CA ILE A 247 -1.68 -7.52 2.02
C ILE A 247 -1.12 -8.59 1.09
N THR A 248 -1.72 -8.75 -0.10
CA THR A 248 -1.24 -9.74 -1.08
C THR A 248 0.18 -9.44 -1.54
N ALA A 249 0.50 -8.16 -1.79
CA ALA A 249 1.84 -7.72 -2.16
C ALA A 249 2.83 -7.97 -1.00
N ARG A 250 2.46 -7.62 0.24
CA ARG A 250 3.32 -7.80 1.41
C ARG A 250 3.59 -9.28 1.72
N ILE A 251 2.60 -10.15 1.59
CA ILE A 251 2.79 -11.59 1.73
C ILE A 251 3.79 -12.10 0.68
N LYS A 252 3.70 -11.65 -0.59
CA LYS A 252 4.65 -12.01 -1.63
C LYS A 252 6.08 -11.54 -1.31
N CYS A 253 6.23 -10.27 -0.91
CA CYS A 253 7.53 -9.72 -0.51
C CYS A 253 8.11 -10.45 0.70
N ALA A 254 7.29 -10.77 1.70
CA ALA A 254 7.71 -11.51 2.88
C ALA A 254 8.20 -12.93 2.52
N TRP A 255 7.50 -13.64 1.62
CA TRP A 255 7.96 -14.94 1.13
C TRP A 255 9.25 -14.82 0.31
N ALA A 256 9.41 -13.79 -0.51
CA ALA A 256 10.65 -13.56 -1.25
C ALA A 256 11.83 -13.35 -0.28
N LYS A 257 11.65 -12.48 0.74
CA LYS A 257 12.67 -12.25 1.76
C LYS A 257 12.94 -13.46 2.64
N PHE A 258 11.91 -14.27 2.94
CA PHE A 258 12.06 -15.51 3.69
C PHE A 258 12.91 -16.53 2.92
N ARG A 259 12.67 -16.70 1.61
CA ARG A 259 13.46 -17.61 0.75
C ARG A 259 14.91 -17.16 0.61
N GLU A 260 15.15 -15.87 0.49
CA GLU A 260 16.52 -15.30 0.48
C GLU A 260 17.27 -15.67 1.76
N LEU A 261 16.61 -15.68 2.91
CA LEU A 261 17.19 -15.97 4.21
C LEU A 261 17.02 -17.43 4.65
N GLU A 262 16.41 -18.29 3.83
CA GLU A 262 16.17 -19.70 4.13
C GLU A 262 17.43 -20.46 4.57
N PRO A 263 18.61 -20.29 3.94
CA PRO A 263 19.83 -20.99 4.37
C PRO A 263 20.16 -20.77 5.86
N ILE A 264 19.79 -19.62 6.43
CA ILE A 264 19.98 -19.30 7.83
C ILE A 264 18.77 -19.70 8.67
N LEU A 265 17.55 -19.34 8.19
CA LEU A 265 16.30 -19.57 8.91
C LEU A 265 15.94 -21.04 9.04
N ALA A 266 16.28 -21.89 8.05
CA ALA A 266 16.08 -23.33 8.10
C ALA A 266 17.29 -24.10 8.65
N SER A 267 18.45 -23.46 8.85
CA SER A 267 19.66 -24.09 9.37
C SER A 267 19.46 -24.79 10.72
N ARG A 268 20.03 -25.96 10.89
CA ARG A 268 20.02 -26.67 12.20
C ARG A 268 21.00 -26.06 13.22
N GLY A 269 22.03 -25.37 12.74
CA GLY A 269 23.09 -24.77 13.59
C GLY A 269 22.67 -23.45 14.28
N ALA A 270 21.65 -22.76 13.75
CA ALA A 270 21.19 -21.48 14.32
C ALA A 270 20.16 -21.71 15.43
N SER A 271 20.32 -21.03 16.58
CA SER A 271 19.35 -21.11 17.66
C SER A 271 18.00 -20.54 17.27
N LEU A 272 16.89 -21.05 17.82
CA LEU A 272 15.54 -20.54 17.55
C LEU A 272 15.41 -19.03 17.85
N ARG A 273 16.07 -18.55 18.92
CA ARG A 273 16.07 -17.11 19.26
C ARG A 273 16.81 -16.27 18.21
N THR A 274 17.91 -16.77 17.64
CA THR A 274 18.64 -16.09 16.54
C THR A 274 17.78 -16.03 15.29
N LYS A 275 17.17 -17.16 14.90
CA LYS A 275 16.22 -17.21 13.79
C LYS A 275 15.05 -16.23 13.99
N GLY A 276 14.52 -16.17 15.23
CA GLY A 276 13.47 -15.24 15.61
C GLY A 276 13.85 -13.77 15.43
N LYS A 277 15.07 -13.39 15.84
CA LYS A 277 15.59 -12.02 15.62
C LYS A 277 15.67 -11.68 14.13
N ILE A 278 16.24 -12.57 13.32
CA ILE A 278 16.36 -12.37 11.87
C ILE A 278 14.98 -12.28 11.23
N PHE A 279 14.08 -13.22 11.56
CA PHE A 279 12.72 -13.21 11.04
C PHE A 279 11.99 -11.90 11.36
N ARG A 280 12.02 -11.47 12.62
CA ARG A 280 11.37 -10.22 13.07
C ARG A 280 11.93 -9.00 12.33
N THR A 281 13.25 -8.92 12.17
CA THR A 281 13.91 -7.74 11.60
C THR A 281 13.77 -7.69 10.08
N CYS A 282 13.87 -8.83 9.38
CA CYS A 282 13.97 -8.86 7.93
C CYS A 282 12.67 -9.31 7.23
N VAL A 283 11.89 -10.22 7.83
CA VAL A 283 10.71 -10.80 7.17
C VAL A 283 9.43 -10.19 7.71
N GLN A 284 9.24 -10.20 9.03
CA GLN A 284 8.03 -9.67 9.66
C GLN A 284 7.90 -8.16 9.45
N SER A 285 9.00 -7.40 9.46
CA SER A 285 9.02 -5.97 9.13
C SER A 285 8.50 -5.69 7.72
N VAL A 286 8.89 -6.51 6.73
CA VAL A 286 8.37 -6.42 5.36
C VAL A 286 6.87 -6.73 5.31
N MET A 287 6.42 -7.72 6.09
CA MET A 287 5.01 -8.14 6.14
C MET A 287 4.09 -7.06 6.69
N VAL A 288 4.56 -6.26 7.66
CA VAL A 288 3.74 -5.23 8.34
C VAL A 288 3.96 -3.81 7.83
N TYR A 289 4.76 -3.60 6.80
CA TYR A 289 5.02 -2.27 6.24
C TYR A 289 3.71 -1.62 5.74
N GLY A 290 3.42 -0.39 6.17
CA GLY A 290 2.19 0.34 5.86
C GLY A 290 0.97 -0.09 6.65
N SER A 291 1.09 -1.12 7.53
CA SER A 291 -0.06 -1.68 8.27
C SER A 291 -0.68 -0.74 9.30
N GLU A 292 0.00 0.33 9.66
CA GLU A 292 -0.47 1.38 10.56
C GLU A 292 -1.72 2.09 10.02
N THR A 293 -1.86 2.17 8.70
CA THR A 293 -2.98 2.84 8.03
C THR A 293 -4.09 1.89 7.58
N TRP A 294 -3.91 0.58 7.72
CA TRP A 294 -4.83 -0.40 7.18
C TRP A 294 -6.09 -0.57 8.02
N ALA A 295 -7.25 -0.51 7.35
CA ALA A 295 -8.54 -0.87 7.92
C ALA A 295 -8.78 -2.38 7.80
N MET A 296 -8.26 -3.15 8.75
CA MET A 296 -8.20 -4.62 8.71
C MET A 296 -9.53 -5.28 9.05
N ARG A 297 -9.93 -6.28 8.25
CA ARG A 297 -10.95 -7.26 8.59
C ARG A 297 -10.32 -8.49 9.25
N MET A 298 -11.13 -9.32 9.90
CA MET A 298 -10.66 -10.59 10.47
C MET A 298 -10.04 -11.51 9.42
N GLU A 299 -10.63 -11.58 8.22
CA GLU A 299 -10.11 -12.39 7.11
C GLU A 299 -8.69 -11.96 6.70
N ASP A 300 -8.46 -10.65 6.64
CA ASP A 300 -7.17 -10.06 6.27
C ASP A 300 -6.10 -10.38 7.33
N THR A 301 -6.46 -10.22 8.61
CA THR A 301 -5.59 -10.61 9.73
C THR A 301 -5.26 -12.09 9.69
N ASN A 302 -6.27 -12.95 9.50
CA ASN A 302 -6.10 -14.39 9.41
C ASN A 302 -5.19 -14.81 8.25
N ARG A 303 -5.20 -14.09 7.12
CA ARG A 303 -4.28 -14.37 5.98
C ARG A 303 -2.83 -14.14 6.38
N LEU A 304 -2.54 -13.02 7.04
CA LEU A 304 -1.18 -12.71 7.52
C LEU A 304 -0.71 -13.70 8.59
N GLU A 305 -1.58 -14.00 9.56
CA GLU A 305 -1.27 -14.99 10.61
C GLU A 305 -1.03 -16.40 10.04
N ARG A 306 -1.79 -16.84 9.02
CA ARG A 306 -1.55 -18.13 8.34
C ARG A 306 -0.17 -18.14 7.68
N THR A 307 0.20 -17.04 7.03
CA THR A 307 1.51 -16.91 6.40
C THR A 307 2.62 -16.98 7.42
N GLU A 308 2.51 -16.23 8.52
CA GLU A 308 3.46 -16.27 9.63
C GLU A 308 3.59 -17.67 10.22
N ARG A 309 2.48 -18.34 10.51
CA ARG A 309 2.47 -19.70 11.07
C ARG A 309 3.19 -20.71 10.16
N LEU A 310 3.03 -20.59 8.84
CA LEU A 310 3.74 -21.46 7.90
C LEU A 310 5.25 -21.23 7.95
N MET A 311 5.70 -19.97 7.95
CA MET A 311 7.11 -19.63 8.04
C MET A 311 7.73 -20.06 9.38
N VAL A 312 7.03 -19.80 10.47
CA VAL A 312 7.48 -20.18 11.83
C VAL A 312 7.62 -21.69 11.98
N ARG A 313 6.66 -22.48 11.46
CA ARG A 313 6.76 -23.93 11.43
C ARG A 313 7.95 -24.41 10.63
N TRP A 314 8.19 -23.82 9.47
CA TRP A 314 9.35 -24.14 8.64
C TRP A 314 10.66 -23.90 9.40
N MET A 315 10.82 -22.73 10.02
CA MET A 315 12.01 -22.41 10.83
C MET A 315 12.24 -23.35 12.01
N CYS A 316 11.14 -23.86 12.61
CA CYS A 316 11.21 -24.79 13.73
C CYS A 316 11.34 -26.25 13.30
N GLY A 317 11.25 -26.55 12.00
CA GLY A 317 11.27 -27.93 11.50
C GLY A 317 10.08 -28.77 11.94
N VAL A 318 8.90 -28.13 12.21
CA VAL A 318 7.69 -28.81 12.65
C VAL A 318 6.57 -28.71 11.60
N THR A 319 5.80 -29.79 11.49
CA THR A 319 4.66 -29.90 10.58
C THR A 319 3.34 -29.69 11.33
N LEU A 320 2.23 -29.67 10.59
CA LEU A 320 0.90 -29.62 11.19
C LEU A 320 0.57 -30.88 11.99
N LYS A 321 1.15 -32.03 11.60
CA LYS A 321 0.93 -33.33 12.24
C LYS A 321 1.50 -33.38 13.66
N ASP A 322 2.52 -32.57 13.98
CA ASP A 322 3.18 -32.53 15.28
C ASP A 322 2.33 -31.85 16.38
N GLY A 323 1.14 -31.34 16.06
CA GLY A 323 0.18 -30.79 17.01
C GLY A 323 0.64 -29.57 17.81
N LYS A 324 1.82 -29.01 17.51
CA LYS A 324 2.37 -27.85 18.24
C LYS A 324 1.55 -26.59 18.02
N LEU A 325 1.25 -25.90 19.12
CA LEU A 325 0.55 -24.61 19.06
C LEU A 325 1.43 -23.53 18.44
N SER A 326 0.86 -22.71 17.58
CA SER A 326 1.61 -21.62 16.91
C SER A 326 2.16 -20.61 17.93
N GLN A 327 1.42 -20.33 19.01
CA GLN A 327 1.85 -19.42 20.05
C GLN A 327 3.09 -19.96 20.79
N GLU A 328 3.12 -21.24 21.10
CA GLU A 328 4.29 -21.89 21.73
C GLU A 328 5.55 -21.73 20.86
N LEU A 329 5.41 -21.87 19.53
CA LEU A 329 6.53 -21.72 18.62
C LEU A 329 7.02 -20.25 18.56
N LEU A 330 6.10 -19.28 18.54
CA LEU A 330 6.44 -17.85 18.60
C LEU A 330 7.17 -17.51 19.89
N ASP A 331 6.67 -18.01 21.04
CA ASP A 331 7.27 -17.77 22.37
C ASP A 331 8.69 -18.35 22.45
N ARG A 332 8.91 -19.56 21.93
CA ARG A 332 10.25 -20.20 21.86
C ARG A 332 11.23 -19.39 21.01
N MET A 333 10.75 -18.77 19.93
CA MET A 333 11.56 -17.93 19.05
C MET A 333 11.73 -16.48 19.58
N GLY A 334 10.94 -16.08 20.59
CA GLY A 334 10.88 -14.72 21.10
C GLY A 334 10.30 -13.72 20.09
N ILE A 335 9.30 -14.14 19.35
CA ILE A 335 8.62 -13.34 18.33
C ILE A 335 7.20 -13.01 18.80
N GLU A 336 6.78 -11.77 18.62
CA GLU A 336 5.37 -11.37 18.77
C GLU A 336 4.59 -11.76 17.51
N SER A 337 3.29 -12.06 17.67
CA SER A 337 2.44 -12.35 16.51
C SER A 337 2.33 -11.15 15.57
N VAL A 338 2.19 -11.40 14.27
CA VAL A 338 2.00 -10.33 13.27
C VAL A 338 0.80 -9.44 13.61
N ALA A 339 -0.27 -10.00 14.16
CA ALA A 339 -1.45 -9.26 14.60
C ALA A 339 -1.13 -8.28 15.75
N ASP A 340 -0.32 -8.69 16.72
CA ASP A 340 0.12 -7.83 17.84
C ASP A 340 1.07 -6.73 17.36
N VAL A 341 1.98 -7.05 16.45
CA VAL A 341 2.90 -6.06 15.84
C VAL A 341 2.10 -5.01 15.08
N MET A 342 1.14 -5.40 14.23
CA MET A 342 0.27 -4.46 13.51
C MET A 342 -0.55 -3.58 14.45
N ARG A 343 -1.11 -4.14 15.53
CA ARG A 343 -1.82 -3.37 16.57
C ARG A 343 -0.91 -2.31 17.16
N LYS A 344 0.30 -2.68 17.55
CA LYS A 344 1.30 -1.76 18.11
C LYS A 344 1.69 -0.66 17.11
N CYS A 345 1.86 -0.99 15.83
CA CYS A 345 2.15 -0.02 14.78
C CYS A 345 0.99 0.98 14.62
N ARG A 346 -0.27 0.50 14.54
CA ARG A 346 -1.45 1.33 14.41
C ARG A 346 -1.65 2.26 15.60
N LEU A 347 -1.50 1.76 16.82
CA LEU A 347 -1.64 2.57 18.04
C LEU A 347 -0.48 3.58 18.18
N ARG A 348 0.75 3.24 17.77
CA ARG A 348 1.85 4.23 17.71
C ARG A 348 1.54 5.36 16.76
N TRP A 349 1.04 5.03 15.58
CA TRP A 349 0.62 6.02 14.58
C TRP A 349 -0.53 6.87 15.10
N PHE A 350 -1.57 6.25 15.66
CA PHE A 350 -2.68 6.96 16.27
C PHE A 350 -2.21 7.95 17.36
N GLY A 351 -1.38 7.51 18.30
CA GLY A 351 -0.85 8.40 19.33
C GLY A 351 0.02 9.53 18.76
N HIS A 352 0.71 9.31 17.63
CA HIS A 352 1.41 10.39 16.94
C HIS A 352 0.43 11.42 16.37
N LEU A 353 -0.64 10.97 15.72
CA LEU A 353 -1.68 11.85 15.18
C LEU A 353 -2.39 12.66 16.26
N GLU A 354 -2.69 12.08 17.43
CA GLU A 354 -3.36 12.78 18.53
C GLU A 354 -2.49 13.91 19.15
N ARG A 355 -1.17 13.83 19.00
CA ARG A 355 -0.22 14.86 19.48
C ARG A 355 0.21 15.85 18.40
N MET A 356 -0.25 15.69 17.15
CA MET A 356 0.01 16.66 16.09
C MET A 356 -0.82 17.92 16.29
N SER A 357 -0.30 19.06 15.84
CA SER A 357 -1.08 20.30 15.80
C SER A 357 -2.29 20.18 14.88
N ALA A 358 -3.36 20.89 15.20
CA ALA A 358 -4.58 20.90 14.38
C ALA A 358 -4.32 21.43 12.95
N ASP A 359 -3.36 22.35 12.81
CA ASP A 359 -2.98 22.96 11.52
C ASP A 359 -2.19 22.02 10.61
N ASN A 360 -1.83 20.82 11.11
CA ASN A 360 -1.11 19.85 10.30
C ASN A 360 -2.04 19.23 9.26
N TRP A 361 -1.56 19.13 8.02
CA TRP A 361 -2.33 18.57 6.90
C TRP A 361 -2.83 17.12 7.15
N VAL A 362 -2.10 16.32 7.92
CA VAL A 362 -2.52 14.93 8.27
C VAL A 362 -3.74 14.98 9.20
N SER A 363 -3.74 15.91 10.17
CA SER A 363 -4.89 16.16 11.06
C SER A 363 -6.10 16.65 10.26
N ALA A 364 -5.90 17.56 9.32
CA ALA A 364 -6.93 18.05 8.42
C ALA A 364 -7.54 16.91 7.58
N CYS A 365 -6.72 16.05 6.97
CA CYS A 365 -7.18 14.90 6.21
C CYS A 365 -7.99 13.91 7.06
N ARG A 366 -7.66 13.73 8.33
CA ARG A 366 -8.39 12.85 9.24
C ARG A 366 -9.81 13.34 9.54
N GLU A 367 -10.01 14.65 9.56
CA GLU A 367 -11.30 15.28 9.89
C GLU A 367 -12.17 15.54 8.65
N ILE A 368 -11.68 15.24 7.45
CA ILE A 368 -12.46 15.42 6.21
C ILE A 368 -13.75 14.60 6.28
N LYS A 369 -14.86 15.31 6.15
CA LYS A 369 -16.19 14.71 6.04
C LYS A 369 -16.52 14.53 4.56
N VAL A 370 -16.57 13.29 4.11
CA VAL A 370 -17.01 12.97 2.77
C VAL A 370 -18.55 12.93 2.75
N GLU A 371 -19.17 13.75 1.92
CA GLU A 371 -20.63 13.75 1.73
C GLU A 371 -21.12 12.47 1.03
N GLY A 372 -22.37 12.11 1.22
CA GLY A 372 -23.02 10.95 0.62
C GLY A 372 -23.56 9.95 1.63
N SER A 373 -24.40 9.02 1.17
CA SER A 373 -25.01 7.98 1.98
C SER A 373 -24.23 6.65 1.87
N ARG A 374 -24.19 5.89 2.97
CA ARG A 374 -23.71 4.50 2.92
C ARG A 374 -24.73 3.63 2.19
N GLY A 375 -24.25 2.69 1.37
CA GLY A 375 -25.10 1.67 0.78
C GLY A 375 -25.76 0.77 1.84
N ARG A 376 -26.84 0.04 1.48
CA ARG A 376 -27.49 -0.95 2.34
C ARG A 376 -26.50 -2.07 2.75
N GLY A 377 -26.62 -2.53 3.97
CA GLY A 377 -25.81 -3.62 4.53
C GLY A 377 -24.67 -3.15 5.44
N ARG A 378 -23.89 -4.13 5.97
CA ARG A 378 -22.75 -3.85 6.83
C ARG A 378 -21.64 -3.17 6.02
N GLY A 379 -21.35 -1.90 6.33
CA GLY A 379 -20.28 -1.14 5.70
C GLY A 379 -18.90 -1.79 5.86
N ARG A 380 -17.95 -1.36 5.05
CA ARG A 380 -16.53 -1.75 5.24
C ARG A 380 -16.05 -1.21 6.58
N LYS A 381 -15.25 -2.00 7.28
CA LYS A 381 -14.62 -1.58 8.55
C LYS A 381 -13.72 -0.37 8.30
N MET A 382 -13.86 0.66 9.14
CA MET A 382 -13.05 1.87 9.07
C MET A 382 -11.76 1.74 9.90
N TRP A 383 -10.75 2.51 9.57
CA TRP A 383 -9.53 2.58 10.34
C TRP A 383 -9.78 3.03 11.80
N LYS A 384 -10.62 4.05 12.00
CA LYS A 384 -11.02 4.53 13.34
C LYS A 384 -11.64 3.40 14.20
N GLU A 385 -12.45 2.53 13.60
CA GLU A 385 -13.02 1.36 14.30
C GLU A 385 -11.95 0.36 14.72
N CYS A 386 -10.94 0.13 13.85
CA CYS A 386 -9.81 -0.73 14.21
C CYS A 386 -9.02 -0.17 15.39
N VAL A 387 -8.78 1.15 15.41
CA VAL A 387 -8.10 1.82 16.52
C VAL A 387 -8.88 1.68 17.83
N VAL A 388 -10.20 1.93 17.79
CA VAL A 388 -11.07 1.79 18.97
C VAL A 388 -11.05 0.36 19.52
N ASP A 389 -11.13 -0.64 18.62
CA ASP A 389 -11.05 -2.04 19.01
C ASP A 389 -9.70 -2.39 19.65
N ASP A 390 -8.61 -1.84 19.11
CA ASP A 390 -7.26 -2.06 19.61
C ASP A 390 -7.04 -1.37 20.98
N MET A 391 -7.55 -0.15 21.16
CA MET A 391 -7.52 0.55 22.45
C MET A 391 -8.32 -0.22 23.52
N LYS A 392 -9.52 -0.70 23.19
CA LYS A 392 -10.35 -1.51 24.11
C LYS A 392 -9.61 -2.76 24.58
N LYS A 393 -8.90 -3.47 23.69
CA LYS A 393 -8.12 -4.66 24.04
C LYS A 393 -6.99 -4.39 25.05
N LEU A 394 -6.46 -3.17 25.08
CA LEU A 394 -5.38 -2.76 25.96
C LEU A 394 -5.85 -1.89 27.13
N GLY A 395 -7.16 -1.61 27.24
CA GLY A 395 -7.71 -0.73 28.27
C GLY A 395 -7.22 0.72 28.16
N LEU A 396 -7.00 1.20 26.93
CA LEU A 396 -6.51 2.55 26.65
C LEU A 396 -7.66 3.50 26.32
N SER A 397 -7.52 4.76 26.73
CA SER A 397 -8.40 5.86 26.32
C SER A 397 -7.70 6.80 25.33
N ARG A 398 -8.47 7.62 24.63
CA ARG A 398 -7.94 8.60 23.68
C ARG A 398 -7.06 9.63 24.37
N GLU A 399 -7.46 10.08 25.55
CA GLU A 399 -6.77 11.09 26.36
C GLU A 399 -5.37 10.61 26.77
N SER A 400 -5.22 9.29 27.03
CA SER A 400 -3.93 8.70 27.38
C SER A 400 -2.88 8.82 26.26
N ALA A 401 -3.30 9.09 25.02
CA ALA A 401 -2.40 9.29 23.89
C ALA A 401 -1.57 10.58 24.00
N GLN A 402 -1.96 11.55 24.83
CA GLN A 402 -1.23 12.79 25.04
C GLN A 402 0.08 12.56 25.82
N ASP A 403 0.08 11.64 26.78
CA ASP A 403 1.33 11.21 27.44
C ASP A 403 2.09 10.24 26.55
N ARG A 404 3.08 10.74 25.81
CA ARG A 404 3.91 9.95 24.90
C ARG A 404 4.61 8.78 25.59
N ALA A 405 5.10 9.00 26.81
CA ALA A 405 5.87 7.97 27.53
C ALA A 405 4.96 6.89 28.10
N GLY A 406 3.85 7.27 28.73
CA GLY A 406 2.81 6.36 29.22
C GLY A 406 2.20 5.56 28.08
N TRP A 407 1.83 6.23 26.96
CA TRP A 407 1.30 5.59 25.76
C TRP A 407 2.23 4.52 25.20
N ARG A 408 3.53 4.83 25.04
CA ARG A 408 4.52 3.86 24.56
C ARG A 408 4.64 2.65 25.46
N ARG A 409 4.66 2.84 26.79
CA ARG A 409 4.71 1.75 27.78
C ARG A 409 3.45 0.88 27.71
N ALA A 410 2.29 1.49 27.62
CA ALA A 410 1.02 0.78 27.54
C ALA A 410 0.87 -0.05 26.26
N ILE A 411 1.28 0.48 25.11
CA ILE A 411 1.29 -0.24 23.82
C ILE A 411 2.30 -1.40 23.84
N ALA A 412 3.48 -1.19 24.43
CA ALA A 412 4.49 -2.24 24.49
C ALA A 412 3.98 -3.49 25.22
N GLY A 413 2.97 -3.33 26.08
CA GLY A 413 2.44 -4.38 26.95
C GLY A 413 3.41 -4.68 28.09
N LYS A 414 2.90 -5.04 29.27
CA LYS A 414 3.72 -5.73 30.26
C LYS A 414 4.13 -7.07 29.61
N PRO A 415 5.39 -7.51 29.72
CA PRO A 415 5.71 -8.89 29.39
C PRO A 415 4.71 -9.75 30.17
N SER A 416 3.91 -10.54 29.45
CA SER A 416 2.93 -11.44 30.06
C SER A 416 3.69 -12.31 31.03
N ASP A 417 3.44 -12.14 32.34
CA ASP A 417 3.99 -13.01 33.36
C ASP A 417 3.53 -14.44 33.01
N PRO A 418 4.44 -15.36 32.69
CA PRO A 418 4.07 -16.72 32.32
C PRO A 418 3.28 -17.44 33.42
N ARG A 419 3.33 -16.95 34.68
CA ARG A 419 2.65 -17.52 35.83
C ARG A 419 1.16 -17.17 35.96
N LYS A 420 0.63 -16.21 35.18
CA LYS A 420 -0.80 -15.81 35.21
C LYS A 420 -1.68 -16.47 34.13
N ARG A 421 -1.17 -17.36 33.29
CA ARG A 421 -1.95 -18.08 32.26
C ARG A 421 -2.53 -19.43 32.71
N GLY A 422 -2.54 -19.73 34.03
CA GLY A 422 -3.13 -20.95 34.57
C GLY A 422 -4.38 -20.66 35.38
N LYS A 423 -5.54 -20.58 34.76
CA LYS A 423 -6.87 -20.98 35.28
C LYS A 423 -7.95 -20.43 34.33
N VAL A 424 -8.17 -21.12 33.24
CA VAL A 424 -9.47 -21.09 32.59
C VAL A 424 -10.25 -22.25 33.21
N ASP A 425 -11.16 -21.94 34.10
CA ASP A 425 -12.13 -22.89 34.64
C ASP A 425 -12.97 -23.43 33.48
N VAL A 426 -12.70 -24.67 33.12
CA VAL A 426 -13.60 -25.47 32.26
C VAL A 426 -14.79 -25.86 33.17
N LYS A 427 -15.81 -25.00 33.23
CA LYS A 427 -17.15 -25.44 33.65
C LYS A 427 -17.78 -26.18 32.49
N ARG A 428 -17.73 -27.53 32.58
CA ARG A 428 -18.65 -28.43 31.86
C ARG A 428 -20.09 -28.11 32.29
N LYS A 429 -20.91 -27.81 31.34
CA LYS A 429 -22.32 -28.20 31.32
C LYS A 429 -22.68 -28.56 29.88
#